data_2d9117a9d6a9a0a99539308d83685f04
#
_entry.id   2d9117a9d6a9a0a99539308d83685f04
#
_cell.length_a   1.000
_cell.length_b   1.000
_cell.length_c   1.000
_cell.angle_alpha   90.00
_cell.angle_beta   90.00
_cell.angle_gamma   90.00
#
_symmetry.space_group_name_H-M   'P 1'
#
loop_
_entity.id
_entity.type
_entity.pdbx_description
1 polymer ?
#
loop_
_entity_poly.entity_id
_entity_poly.type
_entity_poly.pdbx_seq_one_letter_code
_entity_poly.pdbx_strand_id
1 'polypeptide(L)'
;MLHSNIIGEGKPLLILHGFLGSGDNWKTFAKKWAEKGRSVHLLDARNHGKSFHSDEFSYEIMSQDVIDYANNQGIDKFDLLGHSMGGKTAQFVAQQFPERVDRLIVVDIASKAYPPHHTEILEALSELDEQQFESRKEAEEFLMPLFPETDLRQFLLKNLERTHEGVLSVKCNLSLFRSHPERIGKALPKEPRIHTPALFIRFESKTFQAVNDTGALGGVAGVGYAVQFDDIPIS
;
A
#
# COMPACT_ATOMS: atom_id res chain seq x y z
N MET A 1 -10.25 9.67 -10.43
CA MET A 1 -8.90 9.23 -10.83
C MET A 1 -7.99 9.25 -9.62
N LEU A 2 -7.09 8.26 -9.49
CA LEU A 2 -6.12 8.23 -8.38
C LEU A 2 -5.19 9.44 -8.41
N HIS A 3 -4.88 9.97 -7.22
CA HIS A 3 -3.81 10.95 -7.06
C HIS A 3 -2.44 10.26 -7.23
N SER A 4 -1.50 10.96 -7.82
CA SER A 4 -0.14 10.47 -7.97
C SER A 4 0.90 11.56 -7.83
N ASN A 5 2.10 11.16 -7.40
CA ASN A 5 3.31 11.98 -7.45
C ASN A 5 4.29 11.28 -8.40
N ILE A 6 4.70 11.96 -9.48
CA ILE A 6 5.57 11.40 -10.51
C ILE A 6 6.98 11.94 -10.31
N ILE A 7 7.98 11.07 -10.26
CA ILE A 7 9.39 11.41 -10.06
C ILE A 7 10.23 10.76 -11.15
N GLY A 8 11.00 11.57 -11.88
CA GLY A 8 11.87 11.12 -12.96
C GLY A 8 11.14 10.92 -14.29
N GLU A 9 11.89 10.44 -15.27
CA GLU A 9 11.43 10.16 -16.63
C GLU A 9 11.93 8.78 -17.08
N GLY A 10 11.30 8.21 -18.10
CA GLY A 10 11.69 6.93 -18.69
C GLY A 10 10.67 5.83 -18.50
N LYS A 11 11.09 4.56 -18.39
CA LYS A 11 10.18 3.42 -18.28
C LYS A 11 9.31 3.52 -17.01
N PRO A 12 7.97 3.42 -17.13
CA PRO A 12 7.07 3.57 -15.99
C PRO A 12 7.27 2.48 -14.93
N LEU A 13 7.33 2.91 -13.67
CA LEU A 13 7.21 2.06 -12.48
C LEU A 13 6.07 2.63 -11.62
N LEU A 14 4.98 1.90 -11.47
CA LEU A 14 3.88 2.25 -10.58
C LEU A 14 4.11 1.63 -9.21
N ILE A 15 3.93 2.43 -8.15
CA ILE A 15 4.10 1.98 -6.76
C ILE A 15 2.80 2.17 -6.00
N LEU A 16 2.33 1.08 -5.39
CA LEU A 16 1.12 0.98 -4.57
C LEU A 16 1.53 0.78 -3.10
N HIS A 17 1.12 1.72 -2.24
CA HIS A 17 1.42 1.69 -0.81
C HIS A 17 0.56 0.67 -0.03
N GLY A 18 0.95 0.39 1.21
CA GLY A 18 0.19 -0.44 2.14
C GLY A 18 -0.98 0.29 2.78
N PHE A 19 -1.80 -0.45 3.54
CA PHE A 19 -2.93 0.09 4.28
C PHE A 19 -2.48 1.22 5.22
N LEU A 20 -3.27 2.28 5.33
CA LEU A 20 -2.97 3.52 6.04
C LEU A 20 -1.70 4.25 5.54
N GLY A 21 -1.15 3.86 4.39
CA GLY A 21 -0.05 4.55 3.75
C GLY A 21 -0.50 5.59 2.72
N SER A 22 0.49 6.12 2.01
CA SER A 22 0.32 6.97 0.83
C SER A 22 1.56 6.85 -0.06
N GLY A 23 1.51 7.39 -1.26
CA GLY A 23 2.66 7.46 -2.16
C GLY A 23 3.88 8.13 -1.54
N ASP A 24 3.66 9.04 -0.59
CA ASP A 24 4.72 9.74 0.13
C ASP A 24 5.67 8.82 0.90
N ASN A 25 5.21 7.65 1.34
CA ASN A 25 6.05 6.65 2.00
C ASN A 25 7.18 6.14 1.10
N TRP A 26 7.04 6.25 -0.21
CA TRP A 26 7.97 5.72 -1.20
C TRP A 26 8.85 6.79 -1.87
N LYS A 27 8.75 8.06 -1.46
CA LYS A 27 9.49 9.18 -2.10
C LYS A 27 11.00 8.99 -2.15
N THR A 28 11.61 8.50 -1.08
CA THR A 28 13.06 8.28 -1.02
C THR A 28 13.50 7.18 -1.99
N PHE A 29 12.75 6.09 -2.03
CA PHE A 29 12.96 5.00 -2.97
C PHE A 29 12.78 5.47 -4.42
N ALA A 30 11.71 6.20 -4.69
CA ALA A 30 11.39 6.70 -6.02
C ALA A 30 12.49 7.61 -6.59
N LYS A 31 13.05 8.51 -5.77
CA LYS A 31 14.18 9.36 -6.19
C LYS A 31 15.38 8.54 -6.66
N LYS A 32 15.77 7.50 -5.90
CA LYS A 32 16.88 6.61 -6.27
C LYS A 32 16.61 5.84 -7.57
N TRP A 33 15.34 5.46 -7.83
CA TRP A 33 14.98 4.76 -9.06
C TRP A 33 14.83 5.69 -10.25
N ALA A 34 14.41 6.93 -10.05
CA ALA A 34 14.38 7.97 -11.06
C ALA A 34 15.78 8.25 -11.62
N GLU A 35 16.82 8.27 -10.77
CA GLU A 35 18.23 8.40 -11.19
C GLU A 35 18.71 7.25 -12.11
N LYS A 36 17.97 6.13 -12.15
CA LYS A 36 18.22 4.98 -13.02
C LYS A 36 17.36 5.02 -14.32
N GLY A 37 16.84 6.17 -14.69
CA GLY A 37 16.05 6.36 -15.91
C GLY A 37 14.63 5.75 -15.80
N ARG A 38 14.01 5.88 -14.63
CA ARG A 38 12.62 5.46 -14.40
C ARG A 38 11.71 6.65 -14.19
N SER A 39 10.51 6.58 -14.77
CA SER A 39 9.39 7.41 -14.37
C SER A 39 8.63 6.68 -13.26
N VAL A 40 8.80 7.12 -12.02
CA VAL A 40 8.21 6.46 -10.84
C VAL A 40 6.93 7.18 -10.45
N HIS A 41 5.81 6.46 -10.53
CA HIS A 41 4.48 6.95 -10.21
C HIS A 41 4.06 6.43 -8.84
N LEU A 42 4.03 7.32 -7.85
CA LEU A 42 3.61 7.03 -6.48
C LEU A 42 2.11 7.27 -6.37
N LEU A 43 1.33 6.19 -6.34
CA LEU A 43 -0.12 6.26 -6.36
C LEU A 43 -0.68 6.26 -4.93
N ASP A 44 -1.60 7.17 -4.65
CA ASP A 44 -2.48 7.04 -3.49
C ASP A 44 -3.66 6.16 -3.88
N ALA A 45 -3.88 5.07 -3.16
CA ALA A 45 -5.03 4.19 -3.38
C ALA A 45 -6.34 4.93 -3.07
N ARG A 46 -7.49 4.47 -3.65
CA ARG A 46 -8.81 4.95 -3.21
C ARG A 46 -8.92 4.90 -1.69
N ASN A 47 -9.61 5.83 -1.08
CA ASN A 47 -9.80 5.95 0.35
C ASN A 47 -8.53 6.25 1.17
N HIS A 48 -7.42 6.62 0.51
CA HIS A 48 -6.15 6.97 1.14
C HIS A 48 -5.55 8.24 0.54
N GLY A 49 -4.72 8.90 1.34
CA GLY A 49 -3.91 10.03 0.91
C GLY A 49 -4.75 11.16 0.32
N LYS A 50 -4.45 11.55 -0.91
CA LYS A 50 -5.16 12.61 -1.66
C LYS A 50 -6.10 12.05 -2.74
N SER A 51 -6.25 10.74 -2.81
CA SER A 51 -7.21 10.10 -3.70
C SER A 51 -8.64 10.24 -3.17
N PHE A 52 -9.59 10.05 -4.05
CA PHE A 52 -11.02 10.14 -3.71
C PHE A 52 -11.46 9.09 -2.69
N HIS A 53 -12.46 9.43 -1.89
CA HIS A 53 -13.17 8.51 -1.02
C HIS A 53 -14.36 7.87 -1.73
N SER A 54 -14.65 6.62 -1.39
CA SER A 54 -15.77 5.83 -1.93
C SER A 54 -16.16 4.75 -0.91
N ASP A 55 -17.44 4.39 -0.87
CA ASP A 55 -17.93 3.27 -0.06
C ASP A 55 -17.58 1.90 -0.67
N GLU A 56 -17.12 1.91 -1.93
CA GLU A 56 -16.66 0.71 -2.61
C GLU A 56 -15.17 0.47 -2.38
N PHE A 57 -14.85 -0.72 -1.88
CA PHE A 57 -13.50 -1.17 -1.65
C PHE A 57 -13.40 -2.68 -1.87
N SER A 58 -12.66 -3.06 -2.89
CA SER A 58 -12.24 -4.44 -3.16
C SER A 58 -10.98 -4.45 -4.02
N TYR A 59 -10.26 -5.57 -4.07
CA TYR A 59 -9.04 -5.67 -4.90
C TYR A 59 -9.36 -5.61 -6.40
N GLU A 60 -10.54 -6.08 -6.78
CA GLU A 60 -11.08 -5.96 -8.14
C GLU A 60 -11.19 -4.48 -8.56
N ILE A 61 -11.85 -3.68 -7.74
CA ILE A 61 -12.08 -2.26 -8.03
C ILE A 61 -10.76 -1.48 -7.94
N MET A 62 -9.90 -1.78 -6.96
CA MET A 62 -8.59 -1.14 -6.84
C MET A 62 -7.68 -1.46 -8.02
N SER A 63 -7.76 -2.69 -8.57
CA SER A 63 -7.00 -3.03 -9.78
C SER A 63 -7.47 -2.25 -10.99
N GLN A 64 -8.79 -2.05 -11.13
CA GLN A 64 -9.35 -1.23 -12.19
C GLN A 64 -8.90 0.23 -12.08
N ASP A 65 -8.86 0.80 -10.85
CA ASP A 65 -8.32 2.16 -10.63
C ASP A 65 -6.87 2.31 -11.14
N VAL A 66 -6.03 1.28 -10.95
CA VAL A 66 -4.64 1.30 -11.44
C VAL A 66 -4.60 1.31 -12.98
N ILE A 67 -5.45 0.50 -13.62
CA ILE A 67 -5.54 0.46 -15.08
C ILE A 67 -6.09 1.77 -15.64
N ASP A 68 -7.13 2.32 -15.02
CA ASP A 68 -7.72 3.60 -15.43
C ASP A 68 -6.70 4.73 -15.25
N TYR A 69 -5.92 4.72 -14.18
CA TYR A 69 -4.81 5.64 -14.00
C TYR A 69 -3.79 5.50 -15.14
N ALA A 70 -3.32 4.28 -15.43
CA ALA A 70 -2.35 4.04 -16.50
C ALA A 70 -2.87 4.51 -17.86
N ASN A 71 -4.13 4.23 -18.18
CA ASN A 71 -4.78 4.69 -19.41
C ASN A 71 -4.81 6.22 -19.50
N ASN A 72 -5.19 6.90 -18.42
CA ASN A 72 -5.23 8.37 -18.38
C ASN A 72 -3.84 9.02 -18.52
N GLN A 73 -2.78 8.31 -18.11
CA GLN A 73 -1.38 8.75 -18.28
C GLN A 73 -0.77 8.33 -19.64
N GLY A 74 -1.52 7.63 -20.49
CA GLY A 74 -1.01 7.12 -21.76
C GLY A 74 0.04 6.01 -21.60
N ILE A 75 0.02 5.30 -20.45
CA ILE A 75 0.93 4.21 -20.14
C ILE A 75 0.33 2.89 -20.60
N ASP A 76 0.92 2.28 -21.62
CA ASP A 76 0.48 0.98 -22.13
C ASP A 76 1.00 -0.17 -21.26
N LYS A 77 2.29 -0.18 -20.96
CA LYS A 77 2.95 -1.18 -20.11
C LYS A 77 3.80 -0.55 -19.03
N PHE A 78 3.85 -1.20 -17.87
CA PHE A 78 4.59 -0.71 -16.71
C PHE A 78 5.16 -1.85 -15.85
N ASP A 79 6.20 -1.53 -15.09
CA ASP A 79 6.59 -2.33 -13.95
C ASP A 79 5.69 -1.94 -12.76
N LEU A 80 5.32 -2.89 -11.91
CA LEU A 80 4.39 -2.69 -10.81
C LEU A 80 4.99 -3.17 -9.49
N LEU A 81 5.05 -2.29 -8.49
CA LEU A 81 5.45 -2.61 -7.14
C LEU A 81 4.29 -2.37 -6.19
N GLY A 82 4.01 -3.32 -5.32
CA GLY A 82 2.99 -3.16 -4.29
C GLY A 82 3.44 -3.69 -2.93
N HIS A 83 3.15 -2.93 -1.87
CA HIS A 83 3.41 -3.30 -0.49
C HIS A 83 2.12 -3.64 0.25
N SER A 84 2.07 -4.76 0.97
CA SER A 84 0.93 -5.16 1.81
C SER A 84 -0.40 -5.10 1.02
N MET A 85 -1.37 -4.27 1.38
CA MET A 85 -2.61 -4.01 0.63
C MET A 85 -2.32 -3.69 -0.84
N GLY A 86 -1.39 -2.78 -1.12
CA GLY A 86 -0.94 -2.48 -2.48
C GLY A 86 -0.30 -3.67 -3.18
N GLY A 87 0.34 -4.58 -2.43
CA GLY A 87 0.89 -5.83 -2.94
C GLY A 87 -0.21 -6.81 -3.40
N LYS A 88 -1.32 -6.90 -2.69
CA LYS A 88 -2.50 -7.66 -3.14
C LYS A 88 -3.14 -7.02 -4.38
N THR A 89 -3.28 -5.71 -4.38
CA THR A 89 -3.76 -4.98 -5.56
C THR A 89 -2.87 -5.24 -6.77
N ALA A 90 -1.54 -5.17 -6.61
CA ALA A 90 -0.58 -5.43 -7.69
C ALA A 90 -0.66 -6.87 -8.22
N GLN A 91 -0.81 -7.86 -7.34
CA GLN A 91 -1.05 -9.24 -7.74
C GLN A 91 -2.35 -9.37 -8.53
N PHE A 92 -3.43 -8.71 -8.10
CA PHE A 92 -4.70 -8.77 -8.81
C PHE A 92 -4.62 -8.09 -10.18
N VAL A 93 -3.92 -6.96 -10.31
CA VAL A 93 -3.63 -6.33 -11.62
C VAL A 93 -2.89 -7.31 -12.54
N ALA A 94 -1.84 -7.98 -12.05
CA ALA A 94 -1.07 -8.94 -12.85
C ALA A 94 -1.86 -10.21 -13.21
N GLN A 95 -2.89 -10.57 -12.42
CA GLN A 95 -3.81 -11.66 -12.73
C GLN A 95 -4.80 -11.30 -13.84
N GLN A 96 -5.38 -10.10 -13.76
CA GLN A 96 -6.48 -9.70 -14.64
C GLN A 96 -6.01 -8.99 -15.91
N PHE A 97 -4.84 -8.35 -15.87
CA PHE A 97 -4.27 -7.54 -16.95
C PHE A 97 -2.79 -7.90 -17.18
N PRO A 98 -2.47 -9.19 -17.43
CA PRO A 98 -1.08 -9.65 -17.54
C PRO A 98 -0.30 -8.96 -18.67
N GLU A 99 -0.98 -8.52 -19.73
CA GLU A 99 -0.38 -7.82 -20.87
C GLU A 99 0.09 -6.41 -20.51
N ARG A 100 -0.41 -5.84 -19.41
CA ARG A 100 -0.09 -4.47 -18.95
C ARG A 100 1.12 -4.45 -18.01
N VAL A 101 1.46 -5.57 -17.38
CA VAL A 101 2.51 -5.63 -16.35
C VAL A 101 3.74 -6.36 -16.88
N ASP A 102 4.84 -5.62 -17.07
CA ASP A 102 6.11 -6.21 -17.53
C ASP A 102 6.81 -7.00 -16.42
N ARG A 103 6.82 -6.45 -15.19
CA ARG A 103 7.43 -7.05 -14.00
C ARG A 103 6.62 -6.70 -12.77
N LEU A 104 6.45 -7.66 -11.88
CA LEU A 104 5.73 -7.50 -10.62
C LEU A 104 6.71 -7.58 -9.43
N ILE A 105 6.60 -6.66 -8.50
CA ILE A 105 7.31 -6.71 -7.21
C ILE A 105 6.27 -6.65 -6.10
N VAL A 106 6.24 -7.68 -5.26
CA VAL A 106 5.32 -7.77 -4.12
C VAL A 106 6.13 -7.74 -2.83
N VAL A 107 5.82 -6.79 -1.96
CA VAL A 107 6.53 -6.58 -0.71
C VAL A 107 5.63 -6.93 0.47
N ASP A 108 6.09 -7.86 1.28
CA ASP A 108 5.57 -8.25 2.59
C ASP A 108 4.10 -8.66 2.65
N ILE A 109 3.61 -9.37 1.64
CA ILE A 109 2.25 -9.92 1.59
C ILE A 109 2.16 -11.14 0.67
N ALA A 110 1.26 -12.07 0.99
CA ALA A 110 0.85 -13.15 0.11
C ALA A 110 -0.62 -13.00 -0.31
N SER A 111 -1.05 -13.78 -1.29
CA SER A 111 -2.44 -13.79 -1.80
C SER A 111 -3.47 -14.38 -0.83
N LYS A 112 -3.04 -15.05 0.25
CA LYS A 112 -3.92 -15.70 1.24
C LYS A 112 -4.76 -14.70 2.04
N ALA A 113 -5.78 -15.19 2.74
CA ALA A 113 -6.52 -14.40 3.72
C ALA A 113 -5.65 -14.07 4.94
N TYR A 114 -5.87 -12.89 5.50
CA TYR A 114 -5.31 -12.44 6.77
C TYR A 114 -6.47 -12.00 7.68
N PRO A 115 -6.46 -12.35 8.97
CA PRO A 115 -7.47 -11.85 9.89
C PRO A 115 -7.35 -10.33 10.04
N PRO A 116 -8.46 -9.63 10.36
CA PRO A 116 -8.40 -8.23 10.73
C PRO A 116 -7.46 -8.02 11.92
N HIS A 117 -6.49 -7.12 11.80
CA HIS A 117 -5.50 -6.84 12.85
C HIS A 117 -5.19 -5.34 13.00
N HIS A 118 -6.06 -4.49 12.42
CA HIS A 118 -5.91 -3.03 12.45
C HIS A 118 -6.99 -2.34 13.28
N THR A 119 -7.81 -3.09 14.02
CA THR A 119 -8.97 -2.53 14.74
C THR A 119 -8.54 -1.47 15.75
N GLU A 120 -7.55 -1.74 16.59
CA GLU A 120 -7.04 -0.80 17.59
C GLU A 120 -6.48 0.49 16.94
N ILE A 121 -5.80 0.36 15.80
CA ILE A 121 -5.27 1.51 15.04
C ILE A 121 -6.41 2.34 14.47
N LEU A 122 -7.45 1.70 13.90
CA LEU A 122 -8.59 2.40 13.34
C LEU A 122 -9.42 3.11 14.41
N GLU A 123 -9.56 2.53 15.59
CA GLU A 123 -10.20 3.15 16.75
C GLU A 123 -9.42 4.38 17.20
N ALA A 124 -8.11 4.24 17.42
CA ALA A 124 -7.26 5.34 17.85
C ALA A 124 -7.22 6.50 16.84
N LEU A 125 -7.16 6.19 15.54
CA LEU A 125 -7.22 7.24 14.49
C LEU A 125 -8.59 7.91 14.44
N SER A 126 -9.68 7.19 14.73
CA SER A 126 -11.03 7.79 14.79
C SER A 126 -11.18 8.72 16.00
N GLU A 127 -10.71 8.29 17.17
CA GLU A 127 -10.68 9.16 18.35
C GLU A 127 -9.82 10.40 18.12
N LEU A 128 -8.66 10.24 17.46
CA LEU A 128 -7.79 11.36 17.11
C LEU A 128 -8.49 12.36 16.18
N ASP A 129 -9.22 11.86 15.17
CA ASP A 129 -9.97 12.70 14.22
C ASP A 129 -11.10 13.47 14.91
N GLU A 130 -11.78 12.87 15.88
CA GLU A 130 -12.83 13.49 16.69
C GLU A 130 -12.30 14.58 17.63
N GLN A 131 -11.06 14.46 18.13
CA GLN A 131 -10.43 15.43 19.02
C GLN A 131 -10.03 16.75 18.34
N GLN A 132 -9.91 16.76 17.00
CA GLN A 132 -9.57 17.95 16.22
C GLN A 132 -8.31 18.68 16.70
N PHE A 133 -7.22 17.95 16.94
CA PHE A 133 -5.96 18.52 17.39
C PHE A 133 -5.43 19.62 16.45
N GLU A 134 -4.85 20.67 17.04
CA GLU A 134 -4.27 21.78 16.29
C GLU A 134 -2.81 21.53 15.88
N SER A 135 -2.12 20.60 16.54
CA SER A 135 -0.72 20.30 16.26
C SER A 135 -0.42 18.81 16.19
N ARG A 136 0.59 18.46 15.37
CA ARG A 136 1.09 17.08 15.31
C ARG A 136 1.68 16.60 16.63
N LYS A 137 2.17 17.53 17.46
CA LYS A 137 2.70 17.20 18.79
C LYS A 137 1.59 16.72 19.72
N GLU A 138 0.45 17.41 19.76
CA GLU A 138 -0.72 17.00 20.55
C GLU A 138 -1.24 15.61 20.07
N ALA A 139 -1.34 15.42 18.75
CA ALA A 139 -1.73 14.13 18.19
C ALA A 139 -0.72 13.01 18.53
N GLU A 140 0.58 13.30 18.57
CA GLU A 140 1.60 12.33 18.99
C GLU A 140 1.51 12.01 20.48
N GLU A 141 1.31 13.02 21.33
CA GLU A 141 1.11 12.84 22.77
C GLU A 141 -0.13 12.00 23.07
N PHE A 142 -1.21 12.16 22.29
CA PHE A 142 -2.40 11.31 22.37
C PHE A 142 -2.12 9.87 21.98
N LEU A 143 -1.36 9.62 20.91
CA LEU A 143 -1.02 8.27 20.45
C LEU A 143 0.03 7.55 21.32
N MET A 144 0.83 8.28 22.08
CA MET A 144 1.98 7.72 22.84
C MET A 144 1.60 6.62 23.83
N PRO A 145 0.55 6.75 24.66
CA PRO A 145 0.16 5.67 25.57
C PRO A 145 -0.45 4.45 24.87
N LEU A 146 -1.02 4.63 23.67
CA LEU A 146 -1.66 3.56 22.90
C LEU A 146 -0.63 2.77 22.08
N PHE A 147 0.37 3.44 21.52
CA PHE A 147 1.41 2.87 20.67
C PHE A 147 2.80 3.33 21.13
N PRO A 148 3.49 2.54 21.96
CA PRO A 148 4.82 2.88 22.47
C PRO A 148 5.90 3.00 21.39
N GLU A 149 5.74 2.29 20.25
CA GLU A 149 6.70 2.24 19.15
C GLU A 149 6.69 3.56 18.36
N THR A 150 7.81 4.28 18.39
CA THR A 150 7.95 5.58 17.71
C THR A 150 7.69 5.49 16.22
N ASP A 151 8.20 4.45 15.55
CA ASP A 151 8.06 4.29 14.10
C ASP A 151 6.59 4.11 13.69
N LEU A 152 5.81 3.35 14.49
CA LEU A 152 4.38 3.19 14.26
C LEU A 152 3.65 4.53 14.43
N ARG A 153 3.93 5.27 15.51
CA ARG A 153 3.31 6.60 15.71
C ARG A 153 3.63 7.55 14.55
N GLN A 154 4.91 7.62 14.14
CA GLN A 154 5.31 8.47 13.02
C GLN A 154 4.64 8.06 11.70
N PHE A 155 4.44 6.76 11.48
CA PHE A 155 3.67 6.26 10.34
C PHE A 155 2.20 6.71 10.43
N LEU A 156 1.55 6.57 11.58
CA LEU A 156 0.16 6.98 11.79
C LEU A 156 -0.02 8.49 11.61
N LEU A 157 0.89 9.29 12.13
CA LEU A 157 0.89 10.75 11.99
C LEU A 157 1.01 11.22 10.53
N LYS A 158 1.59 10.43 9.62
CA LYS A 158 1.61 10.75 8.17
C LYS A 158 0.22 10.73 7.54
N ASN A 159 -0.76 10.07 8.18
CA ASN A 159 -2.16 10.09 7.74
C ASN A 159 -2.88 11.42 8.04
N LEU A 160 -2.26 12.32 8.82
CA LEU A 160 -2.88 13.58 9.17
C LEU A 160 -2.59 14.65 8.13
N GLU A 161 -3.61 15.45 7.86
CA GLU A 161 -3.51 16.70 7.12
C GLU A 161 -4.19 17.82 7.88
N ARG A 162 -3.81 19.05 7.55
CA ARG A 162 -4.43 20.23 8.15
C ARG A 162 -5.64 20.65 7.31
N THR A 163 -6.78 20.77 7.96
CA THR A 163 -8.01 21.28 7.35
C THR A 163 -7.94 22.80 7.13
N HIS A 164 -8.88 23.33 6.39
CA HIS A 164 -9.03 24.79 6.22
C HIS A 164 -9.32 25.52 7.54
N GLU A 165 -9.87 24.83 8.52
CA GLU A 165 -10.17 25.34 9.86
C GLU A 165 -8.93 25.34 10.78
N GLY A 166 -7.81 24.78 10.32
CA GLY A 166 -6.54 24.77 11.03
C GLY A 166 -6.33 23.58 11.94
N VAL A 167 -7.28 22.65 12.04
CA VAL A 167 -7.19 21.40 12.81
C VAL A 167 -6.65 20.26 11.97
N LEU A 168 -6.17 19.21 12.63
CA LEU A 168 -5.72 17.98 11.96
C LEU A 168 -6.90 17.03 11.73
N SER A 169 -6.95 16.43 10.56
CA SER A 169 -7.90 15.39 10.19
C SER A 169 -7.20 14.23 9.52
N VAL A 170 -7.81 13.04 9.58
CA VAL A 170 -7.26 11.82 9.00
C VAL A 170 -7.63 11.71 7.52
N LYS A 171 -6.64 11.57 6.66
CA LYS A 171 -6.81 11.46 5.20
C LYS A 171 -7.49 10.18 4.72
N CYS A 172 -7.49 9.15 5.54
CA CYS A 172 -8.04 7.85 5.16
C CYS A 172 -9.54 7.78 5.50
N ASN A 173 -10.31 7.03 4.71
CA ASN A 173 -11.74 6.81 4.95
C ASN A 173 -11.95 5.83 6.13
N LEU A 174 -11.83 6.36 7.36
CA LEU A 174 -11.95 5.57 8.59
C LEU A 174 -13.30 4.88 8.72
N SER A 175 -14.38 5.54 8.35
CA SER A 175 -15.74 5.03 8.46
C SER A 175 -15.91 3.73 7.66
N LEU A 176 -15.41 3.68 6.43
CA LEU A 176 -15.42 2.49 5.58
C LEU A 176 -14.64 1.34 6.22
N PHE A 177 -13.40 1.61 6.65
CA PHE A 177 -12.51 0.56 7.15
C PHE A 177 -12.89 0.03 8.52
N ARG A 178 -13.52 0.86 9.36
CA ARG A 178 -14.11 0.41 10.64
C ARG A 178 -15.32 -0.48 10.42
N SER A 179 -16.17 -0.14 9.44
CA SER A 179 -17.36 -0.94 9.12
C SER A 179 -17.04 -2.27 8.44
N HIS A 180 -15.90 -2.36 7.74
CA HIS A 180 -15.52 -3.52 6.93
C HIS A 180 -14.04 -3.89 7.05
N PRO A 181 -13.52 -4.14 8.27
CA PRO A 181 -12.09 -4.39 8.50
C PRO A 181 -11.60 -5.66 7.79
N GLU A 182 -12.48 -6.64 7.54
CA GLU A 182 -12.17 -7.90 6.87
C GLU A 182 -11.79 -7.73 5.39
N ARG A 183 -12.23 -6.63 4.74
CA ARG A 183 -11.97 -6.41 3.30
C ARG A 183 -10.49 -6.28 2.98
N ILE A 184 -9.70 -5.68 3.89
CA ILE A 184 -8.24 -5.50 3.72
C ILE A 184 -7.52 -6.85 3.72
N GLY A 185 -7.97 -7.77 4.59
CA GLY A 185 -7.40 -9.10 4.74
C GLY A 185 -7.86 -10.12 3.70
N LYS A 186 -8.83 -9.81 2.83
CA LYS A 186 -9.44 -10.76 1.88
C LYS A 186 -8.41 -11.47 1.01
N ALA A 187 -8.56 -12.79 0.85
CA ALA A 187 -7.73 -13.57 -0.07
C ALA A 187 -8.00 -13.17 -1.53
N LEU A 188 -6.97 -13.25 -2.35
CA LEU A 188 -7.13 -13.14 -3.80
C LEU A 188 -7.61 -14.49 -4.40
N PRO A 189 -8.32 -14.47 -5.53
CA PRO A 189 -8.66 -15.68 -6.26
C PRO A 189 -7.40 -16.44 -6.70
N LYS A 190 -7.50 -17.77 -6.73
CA LYS A 190 -6.37 -18.63 -7.15
C LYS A 190 -6.16 -18.61 -8.67
N GLU A 191 -7.19 -18.30 -9.41
CA GLU A 191 -7.17 -18.24 -10.87
C GLU A 191 -7.73 -16.87 -11.35
N PRO A 192 -7.22 -16.35 -12.48
CA PRO A 192 -6.11 -16.88 -13.27
C PRO A 192 -4.77 -16.80 -12.54
N ARG A 193 -3.80 -17.66 -12.93
CA ARG A 193 -2.44 -17.60 -12.37
C ARG A 193 -1.67 -16.40 -12.90
N ILE A 194 -0.77 -15.87 -12.08
CA ILE A 194 0.15 -14.80 -12.49
C ILE A 194 1.29 -15.46 -13.29
N HIS A 195 1.44 -15.04 -14.54
CA HIS A 195 2.54 -15.46 -15.45
C HIS A 195 3.59 -14.38 -15.62
N THR A 196 3.31 -13.15 -15.17
CA THR A 196 4.25 -12.01 -15.15
C THR A 196 5.48 -12.38 -14.32
N PRO A 197 6.72 -12.07 -14.77
CA PRO A 197 7.90 -12.21 -13.95
C PRO A 197 7.73 -11.49 -12.62
N ALA A 198 7.82 -12.20 -11.50
CA ALA A 198 7.48 -11.67 -10.19
C ALA A 198 8.62 -11.86 -9.19
N LEU A 199 8.87 -10.82 -8.38
CA LEU A 199 9.76 -10.83 -7.23
C LEU A 199 8.91 -10.63 -5.96
N PHE A 200 9.00 -11.59 -5.03
CA PHE A 200 8.40 -11.47 -3.71
C PHE A 200 9.48 -11.16 -2.68
N ILE A 201 9.30 -10.07 -1.94
CA ILE A 201 10.18 -9.63 -0.87
C ILE A 201 9.43 -9.79 0.44
N ARG A 202 10.03 -10.48 1.41
CA ARG A 202 9.47 -10.66 2.75
C ARG A 202 10.43 -10.08 3.77
N PHE A 203 9.91 -9.35 4.76
CA PHE A 203 10.68 -8.97 5.94
C PHE A 203 10.55 -10.06 7.00
N GLU A 204 11.68 -10.53 7.53
CA GLU A 204 11.68 -11.37 8.72
C GLU A 204 11.58 -10.47 9.96
N SER A 205 10.42 -10.46 10.59
CA SER A 205 10.34 -9.97 11.97
C SER A 205 11.02 -11.00 12.87
N LYS A 206 11.84 -10.55 13.83
CA LYS A 206 12.53 -11.43 14.81
C LYS A 206 11.58 -12.29 15.66
N THR A 207 10.27 -12.13 15.51
CA THR A 207 9.20 -12.82 16.22
C THR A 207 8.38 -13.78 15.35
N PHE A 208 8.62 -13.89 14.05
CA PHE A 208 7.92 -14.83 13.18
C PHE A 208 8.80 -16.05 12.89
N GLN A 209 8.40 -17.23 13.43
CA GLN A 209 8.98 -18.50 13.03
C GLN A 209 8.81 -18.69 11.52
N ALA A 210 9.92 -19.03 10.86
CA ALA A 210 9.93 -19.39 9.45
C ALA A 210 8.95 -20.52 9.19
N VAL A 211 7.82 -20.22 8.61
CA VAL A 211 7.00 -21.24 7.96
C VAL A 211 7.58 -21.42 6.57
N ASN A 212 8.22 -22.57 6.32
CA ASN A 212 8.56 -23.05 5.00
C ASN A 212 7.25 -23.31 4.23
N ASP A 213 6.66 -22.25 3.70
CA ASP A 213 5.38 -22.32 3.03
C ASP A 213 5.54 -21.95 1.56
N THR A 214 6.25 -22.84 0.82
CA THR A 214 6.23 -22.83 -0.64
C THR A 214 4.82 -23.03 -1.21
N GLY A 215 3.86 -23.40 -0.37
CA GLY A 215 2.44 -23.51 -0.68
C GLY A 215 1.67 -22.18 -0.59
N ALA A 216 2.20 -21.15 0.07
CA ALA A 216 1.47 -19.89 0.29
C ALA A 216 1.51 -18.90 -0.88
N LEU A 217 2.34 -19.15 -1.89
CA LEU A 217 2.38 -18.40 -3.14
C LEU A 217 1.35 -18.94 -4.16
N GLY A 218 0.27 -19.52 -3.67
CA GLY A 218 -0.77 -20.14 -4.46
C GLY A 218 -1.20 -19.26 -5.63
N GLY A 219 -0.93 -19.72 -6.86
CA GLY A 219 -1.32 -19.03 -8.08
C GLY A 219 -0.20 -18.33 -8.85
N VAL A 220 1.06 -18.38 -8.39
CA VAL A 220 2.21 -17.87 -9.16
C VAL A 220 2.88 -19.02 -9.91
N ALA A 221 2.78 -19.01 -11.24
CA ALA A 221 3.54 -19.91 -12.10
C ALA A 221 4.78 -19.14 -12.60
N GLY A 222 5.92 -19.32 -11.93
CA GLY A 222 7.17 -18.63 -12.30
C GLY A 222 8.21 -18.73 -11.20
N VAL A 223 9.47 -18.49 -11.54
CA VAL A 223 10.59 -18.49 -10.60
C VAL A 223 10.48 -17.24 -9.72
N GLY A 224 9.91 -17.38 -8.54
CA GLY A 224 9.94 -16.37 -7.50
C GLY A 224 11.29 -16.47 -6.77
N TYR A 225 12.04 -15.36 -6.72
CA TYR A 225 13.19 -15.24 -5.83
C TYR A 225 12.75 -14.53 -4.57
N ALA A 226 12.89 -15.17 -3.41
CA ALA A 226 12.82 -14.49 -2.13
C ALA A 226 14.19 -13.87 -1.88
N VAL A 227 14.29 -12.55 -1.87
CA VAL A 227 15.49 -11.83 -1.45
C VAL A 227 15.22 -11.28 -0.06
N GLN A 228 16.00 -11.72 0.91
CA GLN A 228 16.01 -11.16 2.25
C GLN A 228 16.87 -9.88 2.21
N PHE A 229 16.26 -8.76 2.56
CA PHE A 229 17.00 -7.52 2.81
C PHE A 229 16.88 -7.19 4.30
N ASP A 230 17.99 -7.36 5.02
CA ASP A 230 18.19 -6.69 6.28
C ASP A 230 18.40 -5.20 5.95
N ASP A 231 17.62 -4.30 6.56
CA ASP A 231 17.76 -2.85 6.42
C ASP A 231 17.29 -2.17 5.11
N ILE A 232 16.00 -2.23 4.81
CA ILE A 232 15.38 -1.11 4.10
C ILE A 232 14.53 -0.34 5.12
N PRO A 233 14.96 0.83 5.59
CA PRO A 233 14.11 1.65 6.44
C PRO A 233 12.93 2.14 5.59
N ILE A 234 11.77 1.58 5.85
CA ILE A 234 10.50 2.14 5.40
C ILE A 234 10.13 3.21 6.44
N SER A 235 10.77 4.37 6.31
CA SER A 235 10.45 5.56 7.09
C SER A 235 9.54 6.47 6.28
#